data_624c915720b84f8593f6ebc3bdfd0695
#
_entry.id   624c915720b84f8593f6ebc3bdfd0695
#
_cell.length_a   1.000
_cell.length_b   1.000
_cell.length_c   1.000
_cell.angle_alpha   90.00
_cell.angle_beta   90.00
_cell.angle_gamma   90.00
#
_symmetry.space_group_name_H-M   'P 1'
#
loop_
_entity.id
_entity.type
_entity.pdbx_description
1 polymer ?
#
loop_
_entity_poly.entity_id
_entity_poly.type
_entity_poly.pdbx_seq_one_letter_code
_entity_poly.pdbx_strand_id
1 'polypeptide(L)'
;MKYYIEDISGKVEKYDIALFNSIMSEISQSSVKLLLPGKGLLSLVPRQYKNSENILKRLLKVAEGLVNYVITITKVASSNPDVLHLQWLPFMEFNGWEIPILKSIKMISPKTRLVLTIHNIYPHNMSGEDKRKYNGRFRKACTLFDAFIVHTKISKDDVVREYGLDPGCVHVCCHGVFEPNGITINNKSRKDGKMHILQFGGQSYYKGTDLLVNAVCDLNEAQKSRIETHIVGGIRREFLEKLKVKDKDSIIKWKPYFLDDCELYQEINNADIVVLPYRAISQSGVLLLSIFFEKLIICSDLPSFKETMRGNEGDNLDDSIFFKNENVGSLKELLIRYIDKDVNENALRNRVRHLKKLYSWKSAAQSTLNVYQKVVDNYPLAELI
;
A
#
# COMPACT_ATOMS: atom_id res chain seq x y z
N MET A 1 8.07 -24.59 -12.82
CA MET A 1 7.32 -24.35 -11.58
C MET A 1 5.98 -23.71 -11.89
N LYS A 2 4.95 -24.03 -11.11
CA LYS A 2 3.61 -23.46 -11.26
C LYS A 2 3.28 -22.61 -10.03
N TYR A 3 2.82 -21.40 -10.23
CA TYR A 3 2.49 -20.46 -9.15
C TYR A 3 1.04 -20.01 -9.25
N TYR A 4 0.37 -19.95 -8.13
CA TYR A 4 -0.97 -19.34 -8.00
C TYR A 4 -0.89 -18.13 -7.09
N ILE A 5 -1.35 -16.98 -7.56
CA ILE A 5 -1.52 -15.76 -6.78
C ILE A 5 -3.02 -15.61 -6.52
N GLU A 6 -3.42 -15.45 -5.27
CA GLU A 6 -4.82 -15.45 -4.85
C GLU A 6 -5.15 -14.28 -3.93
N ASP A 7 -6.23 -13.57 -4.25
CA ASP A 7 -6.95 -12.70 -3.33
C ASP A 7 -8.46 -12.93 -3.46
N ILE A 8 -9.01 -13.77 -2.60
CA ILE A 8 -10.46 -14.08 -2.56
C ILE A 8 -11.33 -12.84 -2.37
N SER A 9 -10.82 -11.86 -1.65
CA SER A 9 -11.54 -10.63 -1.33
C SER A 9 -11.48 -9.57 -2.44
N GLY A 10 -10.46 -9.65 -3.30
CA GLY A 10 -10.08 -8.60 -4.24
C GLY A 10 -9.72 -7.27 -3.56
N LYS A 11 -9.28 -7.32 -2.30
CA LYS A 11 -9.00 -6.12 -1.49
C LYS A 11 -7.83 -5.32 -2.03
N VAL A 12 -6.83 -6.03 -2.56
CA VAL A 12 -5.61 -5.45 -3.12
C VAL A 12 -5.47 -5.71 -4.62
N GLU A 13 -6.59 -5.85 -5.34
CA GLU A 13 -6.65 -6.24 -6.76
C GLU A 13 -5.70 -5.47 -7.67
N LYS A 14 -5.56 -4.14 -7.52
CA LYS A 14 -4.63 -3.35 -8.34
C LYS A 14 -3.18 -3.84 -8.15
N TYR A 15 -2.81 -4.16 -6.92
CA TYR A 15 -1.50 -4.73 -6.58
C TYR A 15 -1.33 -6.12 -7.21
N ASP A 16 -2.34 -6.98 -7.04
CA ASP A 16 -2.28 -8.37 -7.51
C ASP A 16 -2.14 -8.46 -9.02
N ILE A 17 -2.91 -7.63 -9.75
CA ILE A 17 -2.83 -7.55 -11.22
C ILE A 17 -1.46 -7.05 -11.67
N ALA A 18 -0.94 -6.02 -11.02
CA ALA A 18 0.36 -5.45 -11.39
C ALA A 18 1.51 -6.43 -11.10
N LEU A 19 1.50 -7.08 -9.93
CA LEU A 19 2.46 -8.11 -9.58
C LEU A 19 2.39 -9.30 -10.55
N PHE A 20 1.17 -9.80 -10.81
CA PHE A 20 0.94 -10.91 -11.74
C PHE A 20 1.46 -10.60 -13.15
N ASN A 21 1.11 -9.44 -13.71
CA ASN A 21 1.55 -9.04 -15.03
C ASN A 21 3.08 -8.93 -15.11
N SER A 22 3.70 -8.42 -14.06
CA SER A 22 5.16 -8.31 -14.01
C SER A 22 5.85 -9.67 -13.84
N ILE A 23 5.30 -10.58 -13.04
CA ILE A 23 5.79 -11.97 -12.97
C ILE A 23 5.63 -12.64 -14.33
N MET A 24 4.51 -12.44 -15.03
CA MET A 24 4.26 -12.98 -16.38
C MET A 24 5.29 -12.51 -17.42
N SER A 25 5.87 -11.33 -17.24
CA SER A 25 6.94 -10.83 -18.14
C SER A 25 8.30 -11.47 -17.87
N GLU A 26 8.52 -12.02 -16.67
CA GLU A 26 9.80 -12.64 -16.28
C GLU A 26 9.82 -14.16 -16.49
N ILE A 27 8.66 -14.82 -16.55
CA ILE A 27 8.56 -16.27 -16.68
C ILE A 27 7.52 -16.70 -17.74
N SER A 28 7.52 -18.00 -18.11
CA SER A 28 6.53 -18.54 -19.05
C SER A 28 5.09 -18.33 -18.57
N GLN A 29 4.22 -17.86 -19.45
CA GLN A 29 2.81 -17.55 -19.17
C GLN A 29 2.00 -18.75 -18.64
N SER A 30 2.40 -19.98 -18.99
CA SER A 30 1.74 -21.20 -18.49
C SER A 30 2.06 -21.52 -17.03
N SER A 31 3.06 -20.84 -16.45
CA SER A 31 3.61 -21.14 -15.12
C SER A 31 2.95 -20.37 -13.99
N VAL A 32 2.16 -19.33 -14.28
CA VAL A 32 1.50 -18.52 -13.25
C VAL A 32 0.02 -18.33 -13.52
N LYS A 33 -0.81 -18.35 -12.46
CA LYS A 33 -2.25 -18.09 -12.54
C LYS A 33 -2.66 -17.07 -11.46
N LEU A 34 -3.56 -16.16 -11.84
CA LEU A 34 -4.17 -15.19 -10.95
C LEU A 34 -5.59 -15.64 -10.61
N LEU A 35 -5.91 -15.72 -9.33
CA LEU A 35 -7.21 -16.09 -8.80
C LEU A 35 -7.81 -14.90 -8.04
N LEU A 36 -8.65 -14.14 -8.73
CA LEU A 36 -9.38 -13.00 -8.18
C LEU A 36 -10.87 -13.12 -8.49
N PRO A 37 -11.76 -12.45 -7.72
CA PRO A 37 -13.15 -12.30 -8.10
C PRO A 37 -13.29 -11.74 -9.52
N GLY A 38 -13.98 -12.49 -10.40
CA GLY A 38 -14.07 -12.18 -11.83
C GLY A 38 -12.88 -12.64 -12.69
N LYS A 39 -11.80 -13.14 -12.08
CA LYS A 39 -10.64 -13.74 -12.75
C LYS A 39 -10.30 -15.10 -12.14
N GLY A 40 -11.04 -16.12 -12.52
CA GLY A 40 -10.86 -17.48 -12.01
C GLY A 40 -11.60 -17.79 -10.71
N LEU A 41 -12.14 -16.80 -10.01
CA LEU A 41 -13.05 -16.91 -8.88
C LEU A 41 -14.40 -16.25 -9.19
N LEU A 42 -15.44 -16.57 -8.40
CA LEU A 42 -16.77 -15.98 -8.55
C LEU A 42 -16.77 -14.50 -8.13
N SER A 43 -17.58 -13.70 -8.83
CA SER A 43 -17.86 -12.30 -8.51
C SER A 43 -19.32 -11.99 -8.79
N LEU A 44 -20.21 -12.57 -8.02
CA LEU A 44 -21.67 -12.42 -8.17
C LEU A 44 -22.22 -11.32 -7.24
N VAL A 45 -21.55 -11.10 -6.11
CA VAL A 45 -21.97 -10.16 -5.09
C VAL A 45 -21.13 -8.88 -5.18
N PRO A 46 -21.75 -7.69 -5.34
CA PRO A 46 -21.02 -6.44 -5.41
C PRO A 46 -20.09 -6.21 -4.21
N ARG A 47 -18.87 -5.71 -4.43
CA ARG A 47 -17.85 -5.51 -3.38
C ARG A 47 -18.32 -4.57 -2.28
N GLN A 48 -19.08 -3.55 -2.61
CA GLN A 48 -19.65 -2.60 -1.65
C GLN A 48 -20.52 -3.26 -0.57
N TYR A 49 -21.03 -4.46 -0.81
CA TYR A 49 -21.84 -5.20 0.16
C TYR A 49 -21.04 -5.70 1.37
N LYS A 50 -19.71 -5.74 1.30
CA LYS A 50 -18.85 -6.08 2.44
C LYS A 50 -19.08 -5.13 3.63
N ASN A 51 -19.25 -3.84 3.34
CA ASN A 51 -19.44 -2.77 4.34
C ASN A 51 -20.90 -2.32 4.44
N SER A 52 -21.84 -3.09 3.88
CA SER A 52 -23.27 -2.79 3.96
C SER A 52 -23.77 -2.96 5.39
N GLU A 53 -24.65 -2.06 5.85
CA GLU A 53 -25.38 -2.23 7.11
C GLU A 53 -26.38 -3.40 7.04
N ASN A 54 -26.80 -3.78 5.84
CA ASN A 54 -27.69 -4.91 5.62
C ASN A 54 -26.97 -6.25 5.85
N ILE A 55 -27.35 -6.97 6.89
CA ILE A 55 -26.79 -8.25 7.31
C ILE A 55 -26.85 -9.29 6.19
N LEU A 56 -27.97 -9.36 5.44
CA LEU A 56 -28.13 -10.33 4.35
C LEU A 56 -27.09 -10.12 3.24
N LYS A 57 -26.82 -8.87 2.85
CA LYS A 57 -25.80 -8.56 1.85
C LYS A 57 -24.39 -8.94 2.32
N ARG A 58 -24.10 -8.76 3.61
CA ARG A 58 -22.83 -9.21 4.21
C ARG A 58 -22.71 -10.73 4.21
N LEU A 59 -23.78 -11.44 4.57
CA LEU A 59 -23.81 -12.91 4.56
C LEU A 59 -23.61 -13.48 3.14
N LEU A 60 -24.25 -12.88 2.12
CA LEU A 60 -24.03 -13.27 0.73
C LEU A 60 -22.57 -13.12 0.32
N LYS A 61 -21.91 -12.04 0.74
CA LYS A 61 -20.48 -11.84 0.44
C LYS A 61 -19.58 -12.85 1.16
N VAL A 62 -19.90 -13.21 2.39
CA VAL A 62 -19.22 -14.28 3.13
C VAL A 62 -19.40 -15.63 2.42
N ALA A 63 -20.63 -15.96 2.01
CA ALA A 63 -20.91 -17.21 1.29
C ALA A 63 -20.14 -17.28 -0.04
N GLU A 64 -20.10 -16.17 -0.83
CA GLU A 64 -19.28 -16.08 -2.04
C GLU A 64 -17.81 -16.37 -1.75
N GLY A 65 -17.27 -15.78 -0.68
CA GLY A 65 -15.88 -16.01 -0.28
C GLY A 65 -15.60 -17.48 0.08
N LEU A 66 -16.51 -18.15 0.78
CA LEU A 66 -16.37 -19.58 1.09
C LEU A 66 -16.42 -20.45 -0.16
N VAL A 67 -17.33 -20.16 -1.10
CA VAL A 67 -17.37 -20.85 -2.40
C VAL A 67 -16.07 -20.63 -3.17
N ASN A 68 -15.52 -19.43 -3.15
CA ASN A 68 -14.23 -19.12 -3.79
C ASN A 68 -13.09 -19.94 -3.16
N TYR A 69 -13.07 -20.19 -1.85
CA TYR A 69 -12.11 -21.11 -1.24
C TYR A 69 -12.27 -22.54 -1.74
N VAL A 70 -13.50 -23.02 -1.91
CA VAL A 70 -13.74 -24.34 -2.51
C VAL A 70 -13.19 -24.41 -3.94
N ILE A 71 -13.40 -23.35 -4.73
CA ILE A 71 -12.84 -23.26 -6.09
C ILE A 71 -11.31 -23.29 -6.03
N THR A 72 -10.67 -22.56 -5.11
CA THR A 72 -9.22 -22.56 -4.93
C THR A 72 -8.71 -23.94 -4.56
N ILE A 73 -9.34 -24.61 -3.57
CA ILE A 73 -8.97 -25.98 -3.18
C ILE A 73 -9.06 -26.94 -4.38
N THR A 74 -10.14 -26.88 -5.15
CA THR A 74 -10.32 -27.71 -6.35
C THR A 74 -9.24 -27.45 -7.40
N LYS A 75 -8.89 -26.18 -7.64
CA LYS A 75 -7.83 -25.79 -8.57
C LYS A 75 -6.46 -26.26 -8.08
N VAL A 76 -6.17 -26.14 -6.79
CA VAL A 76 -4.94 -26.63 -6.18
C VAL A 76 -4.84 -28.14 -6.29
N ALA A 77 -5.90 -28.87 -5.95
CA ALA A 77 -5.98 -30.33 -6.03
C ALA A 77 -5.73 -30.85 -7.46
N SER A 78 -6.31 -30.17 -8.47
CA SER A 78 -6.23 -30.61 -9.87
C SER A 78 -4.89 -30.30 -10.54
N SER A 79 -4.18 -29.27 -10.10
CA SER A 79 -2.99 -28.76 -10.78
C SER A 79 -1.69 -28.92 -9.98
N ASN A 80 -1.78 -29.14 -8.66
CA ASN A 80 -0.66 -29.24 -7.73
C ASN A 80 0.39 -28.13 -7.97
N PRO A 81 0.04 -26.84 -7.76
CA PRO A 81 1.00 -25.76 -7.95
C PRO A 81 2.15 -25.89 -6.94
N ASP A 82 3.35 -25.48 -7.35
CA ASP A 82 4.52 -25.48 -6.45
C ASP A 82 4.33 -24.43 -5.32
N VAL A 83 3.70 -23.29 -5.65
CA VAL A 83 3.40 -22.22 -4.67
C VAL A 83 1.94 -21.74 -4.84
N LEU A 84 1.26 -21.59 -3.70
CA LEU A 84 0.03 -20.80 -3.57
C LEU A 84 0.34 -19.56 -2.72
N HIS A 85 0.35 -18.40 -3.36
CA HIS A 85 0.63 -17.12 -2.73
C HIS A 85 -0.67 -16.37 -2.45
N LEU A 86 -1.04 -16.26 -1.17
CA LEU A 86 -2.21 -15.55 -0.72
C LEU A 86 -1.88 -14.08 -0.45
N GLN A 87 -2.74 -13.18 -0.92
CA GLN A 87 -2.55 -11.73 -0.76
C GLN A 87 -3.36 -11.18 0.42
N TRP A 88 -4.42 -11.88 0.81
CA TRP A 88 -5.28 -11.45 1.91
C TRP A 88 -6.02 -12.64 2.54
N LEU A 89 -6.25 -12.56 3.87
CA LEU A 89 -7.04 -13.53 4.62
C LEU A 89 -8.32 -12.85 5.14
N PRO A 90 -9.42 -12.81 4.35
CA PRO A 90 -10.59 -11.97 4.66
C PRO A 90 -11.38 -12.41 5.89
N PHE A 91 -11.35 -13.69 6.28
CA PHE A 91 -12.11 -14.21 7.42
C PHE A 91 -11.31 -14.25 8.71
N MET A 92 -10.04 -13.87 8.68
CA MET A 92 -9.22 -13.76 9.89
C MET A 92 -9.77 -12.69 10.85
N GLU A 93 -10.41 -11.66 10.31
CA GLU A 93 -11.11 -10.61 11.08
C GLU A 93 -12.32 -11.17 11.86
N PHE A 94 -12.92 -12.27 11.40
CA PHE A 94 -14.08 -12.90 12.05
C PHE A 94 -13.63 -14.02 13.01
N ASN A 95 -13.70 -15.27 12.61
CA ASN A 95 -13.38 -16.42 13.47
C ASN A 95 -12.16 -17.21 13.01
N GLY A 96 -11.40 -16.72 12.03
CA GLY A 96 -10.22 -17.41 11.48
C GLY A 96 -10.59 -18.67 10.71
N TRP A 97 -11.67 -18.63 9.94
CA TRP A 97 -12.12 -19.78 9.12
C TRP A 97 -11.10 -20.19 8.06
N GLU A 98 -10.12 -19.33 7.77
CA GLU A 98 -9.00 -19.72 6.92
C GLU A 98 -8.15 -20.85 7.51
N ILE A 99 -8.06 -20.99 8.84
CA ILE A 99 -7.20 -22.01 9.45
C ILE A 99 -7.60 -23.43 9.01
N PRO A 100 -8.86 -23.89 9.14
CA PRO A 100 -9.24 -25.20 8.61
C PRO A 100 -9.11 -25.30 7.09
N ILE A 101 -9.36 -24.21 6.34
CA ILE A 101 -9.21 -24.19 4.89
C ILE A 101 -7.73 -24.40 4.48
N LEU A 102 -6.82 -23.68 5.09
CA LEU A 102 -5.37 -23.82 4.83
C LEU A 102 -4.86 -25.22 5.21
N LYS A 103 -5.36 -25.80 6.33
CA LYS A 103 -5.06 -27.19 6.68
C LYS A 103 -5.53 -28.16 5.60
N SER A 104 -6.76 -27.97 5.08
CA SER A 104 -7.28 -28.80 3.99
C SER A 104 -6.43 -28.70 2.72
N ILE A 105 -5.96 -27.50 2.37
CA ILE A 105 -5.04 -27.31 1.23
C ILE A 105 -3.73 -28.12 1.46
N LYS A 106 -3.11 -28.00 2.63
CA LYS A 106 -1.90 -28.75 2.98
C LYS A 106 -2.11 -30.27 2.96
N MET A 107 -3.27 -30.76 3.35
CA MET A 107 -3.61 -32.20 3.29
C MET A 107 -3.81 -32.67 1.85
N ILE A 108 -4.50 -31.90 1.02
CA ILE A 108 -4.83 -32.28 -0.37
C ILE A 108 -3.62 -32.13 -1.28
N SER A 109 -2.80 -31.12 -1.07
CA SER A 109 -1.61 -30.84 -1.87
C SER A 109 -0.39 -30.56 -0.97
N PRO A 110 0.19 -31.58 -0.30
CA PRO A 110 1.24 -31.40 0.70
C PRO A 110 2.51 -30.79 0.14
N LYS A 111 2.74 -30.91 -1.17
CA LYS A 111 3.90 -30.31 -1.86
C LYS A 111 3.73 -28.82 -2.15
N THR A 112 2.50 -28.31 -2.17
CA THR A 112 2.24 -26.88 -2.42
C THR A 112 2.71 -26.03 -1.24
N ARG A 113 3.60 -25.09 -1.54
CA ARG A 113 4.09 -24.11 -0.57
C ARG A 113 3.11 -22.98 -0.41
N LEU A 114 2.83 -22.60 0.83
CA LEU A 114 1.96 -21.48 1.15
C LEU A 114 2.81 -20.24 1.45
N VAL A 115 2.60 -19.19 0.68
CA VAL A 115 3.23 -17.87 0.88
C VAL A 115 2.13 -16.85 1.19
N LEU A 116 2.36 -15.93 2.11
CA LEU A 116 1.42 -14.88 2.46
C LEU A 116 2.08 -13.51 2.36
N THR A 117 1.48 -12.58 1.61
CA THR A 117 1.84 -11.16 1.73
C THR A 117 1.09 -10.52 2.90
N ILE A 118 1.82 -9.92 3.83
CA ILE A 118 1.26 -9.16 4.95
C ILE A 118 1.33 -7.67 4.60
N HIS A 119 0.24 -7.14 4.04
CA HIS A 119 0.14 -5.73 3.67
C HIS A 119 -0.01 -4.80 4.87
N ASN A 120 -0.63 -5.27 5.94
CA ASN A 120 -0.83 -4.54 7.20
C ASN A 120 -0.72 -5.50 8.37
N ILE A 121 -0.14 -5.04 9.48
CA ILE A 121 -0.04 -5.83 10.71
C ILE A 121 -1.44 -6.13 11.26
N TYR A 122 -2.29 -5.12 11.29
CA TYR A 122 -3.69 -5.24 11.72
C TYR A 122 -4.63 -4.61 10.71
N PRO A 123 -5.86 -5.11 10.58
CA PRO A 123 -6.94 -4.39 9.91
C PRO A 123 -7.12 -2.99 10.51
N HIS A 124 -7.47 -2.01 9.66
CA HIS A 124 -7.71 -0.64 10.10
C HIS A 124 -8.86 -0.57 11.11
N ASN A 125 -8.72 0.29 12.11
CA ASN A 125 -9.73 0.61 13.15
C ASN A 125 -10.06 -0.54 14.12
N MET A 126 -9.14 -1.48 14.34
CA MET A 126 -9.33 -2.58 15.28
C MET A 126 -9.06 -2.12 16.73
N SER A 127 -9.94 -2.48 17.66
CA SER A 127 -9.81 -2.20 19.10
C SER A 127 -8.72 -3.03 19.78
N GLY A 128 -8.33 -2.69 21.01
CA GLY A 128 -7.30 -3.43 21.76
C GLY A 128 -7.66 -4.89 22.03
N GLU A 129 -8.93 -5.19 22.36
CA GLU A 129 -9.39 -6.56 22.60
C GLU A 129 -9.49 -7.36 21.29
N ASP A 130 -10.00 -6.73 20.24
CA ASP A 130 -10.09 -7.33 18.91
C ASP A 130 -8.70 -7.63 18.33
N LYS A 131 -7.71 -6.75 18.57
CA LYS A 131 -6.30 -7.00 18.22
C LYS A 131 -5.76 -8.24 18.90
N ARG A 132 -6.04 -8.46 20.18
CA ARG A 132 -5.59 -9.68 20.88
C ARG A 132 -6.21 -10.95 20.30
N LYS A 133 -7.52 -10.94 20.04
CA LYS A 133 -8.23 -12.07 19.41
C LYS A 133 -7.72 -12.34 18.00
N TYR A 134 -7.53 -11.28 17.20
CA TYR A 134 -6.93 -11.37 15.86
C TYR A 134 -5.53 -11.96 15.90
N ASN A 135 -4.65 -11.42 16.75
CA ASN A 135 -3.27 -11.89 16.91
C ASN A 135 -3.21 -13.38 17.24
N GLY A 136 -4.01 -13.85 18.21
CA GLY A 136 -4.05 -15.26 18.57
C GLY A 136 -4.49 -16.18 17.42
N ARG A 137 -5.43 -15.74 16.58
CA ARG A 137 -5.86 -16.48 15.37
C ARG A 137 -4.79 -16.43 14.29
N PHE A 138 -4.24 -15.23 14.05
CA PHE A 138 -3.26 -15.02 12.98
C PHE A 138 -1.97 -15.82 13.26
N ARG A 139 -1.47 -15.83 14.50
CA ARG A 139 -0.33 -16.68 14.90
C ARG A 139 -0.59 -18.16 14.59
N LYS A 140 -1.81 -18.67 14.85
CA LYS A 140 -2.18 -20.05 14.51
C LYS A 140 -2.19 -20.27 12.98
N ALA A 141 -2.66 -19.31 12.20
CA ALA A 141 -2.61 -19.40 10.75
C ALA A 141 -1.17 -19.37 10.22
N CYS A 142 -0.31 -18.55 10.82
CA CYS A 142 1.10 -18.43 10.42
C CYS A 142 1.86 -19.76 10.47
N THR A 143 1.52 -20.68 11.36
CA THR A 143 2.17 -22.00 11.42
C THR A 143 1.93 -22.88 10.18
N LEU A 144 1.02 -22.46 9.29
CA LEU A 144 0.69 -23.18 8.06
C LEU A 144 1.41 -22.64 6.83
N PHE A 145 2.08 -21.48 6.95
CA PHE A 145 2.78 -20.84 5.85
C PHE A 145 4.26 -21.18 5.85
N ASP A 146 4.83 -21.32 4.66
CA ASP A 146 6.25 -21.63 4.44
C ASP A 146 7.08 -20.33 4.35
N ALA A 147 6.47 -19.22 3.92
CA ALA A 147 7.11 -17.91 3.92
C ALA A 147 6.10 -16.75 3.97
N PHE A 148 6.61 -15.59 4.37
CA PHE A 148 5.88 -14.33 4.42
C PHE A 148 6.59 -13.26 3.61
N ILE A 149 5.81 -12.44 2.92
CA ILE A 149 6.30 -11.27 2.19
C ILE A 149 5.78 -10.02 2.90
N VAL A 150 6.66 -9.07 3.11
CA VAL A 150 6.38 -7.71 3.59
C VAL A 150 7.08 -6.71 2.68
N HIS A 151 6.73 -5.42 2.76
CA HIS A 151 7.24 -4.44 1.80
C HIS A 151 8.36 -3.55 2.33
N THR A 152 8.64 -3.59 3.64
CA THR A 152 9.70 -2.81 4.30
C THR A 152 10.41 -3.64 5.36
N LYS A 153 11.65 -3.27 5.70
CA LYS A 153 12.40 -3.89 6.81
C LYS A 153 11.68 -3.65 8.14
N ILE A 154 11.14 -2.46 8.32
CA ILE A 154 10.35 -2.10 9.51
C ILE A 154 9.13 -3.02 9.64
N SER A 155 8.39 -3.23 8.54
CA SER A 155 7.27 -4.19 8.55
C SER A 155 7.72 -5.61 8.86
N LYS A 156 8.94 -6.03 8.43
CA LYS A 156 9.52 -7.32 8.80
C LYS A 156 9.73 -7.40 10.32
N ASP A 157 10.40 -6.42 10.89
CA ASP A 157 10.68 -6.40 12.33
C ASP A 157 9.38 -6.39 13.15
N ASP A 158 8.39 -5.64 12.69
CA ASP A 158 7.09 -5.54 13.33
C ASP A 158 6.31 -6.86 13.28
N VAL A 159 6.22 -7.55 12.14
CA VAL A 159 5.48 -8.83 12.04
C VAL A 159 6.22 -9.96 12.78
N VAL A 160 7.56 -9.96 12.76
CA VAL A 160 8.38 -10.90 13.55
C VAL A 160 8.08 -10.73 15.04
N ARG A 161 8.13 -9.50 15.54
CA ARG A 161 7.83 -9.19 16.95
C ARG A 161 6.39 -9.50 17.33
N GLU A 162 5.44 -9.07 16.49
CA GLU A 162 4.00 -9.16 16.80
C GLU A 162 3.46 -10.57 16.72
N TYR A 163 3.86 -11.32 15.71
CA TYR A 163 3.36 -12.66 15.46
C TYR A 163 4.29 -13.79 15.91
N GLY A 164 5.52 -13.47 16.33
CA GLY A 164 6.52 -14.45 16.75
C GLY A 164 7.03 -15.29 15.58
N LEU A 165 7.16 -14.68 14.40
CA LEU A 165 7.62 -15.37 13.20
C LEU A 165 9.14 -15.57 13.22
N ASP A 166 9.62 -16.65 12.59
CA ASP A 166 11.04 -16.80 12.29
C ASP A 166 11.46 -15.72 11.29
N PRO A 167 12.46 -14.87 11.61
CA PRO A 167 12.98 -13.87 10.67
C PRO A 167 13.47 -14.46 9.33
N GLY A 168 13.89 -15.72 9.31
CA GLY A 168 14.32 -16.44 8.12
C GLY A 168 13.16 -16.69 7.13
N CYS A 169 11.94 -16.83 7.63
CA CYS A 169 10.73 -17.05 6.82
C CYS A 169 10.08 -15.73 6.34
N VAL A 170 10.52 -14.56 6.84
CA VAL A 170 9.94 -13.26 6.45
C VAL A 170 10.87 -12.54 5.49
N HIS A 171 10.38 -12.27 4.29
CA HIS A 171 11.13 -11.67 3.19
C HIS A 171 10.62 -10.27 2.86
N VAL A 172 11.55 -9.34 2.62
CA VAL A 172 11.20 -7.99 2.16
C VAL A 172 11.21 -7.97 0.64
N CYS A 173 10.02 -7.77 0.05
CA CYS A 173 9.85 -7.55 -1.38
C CYS A 173 9.26 -6.16 -1.59
N CYS A 174 9.91 -5.31 -2.37
CA CYS A 174 9.43 -3.95 -2.60
C CYS A 174 8.02 -3.96 -3.21
N HIS A 175 7.24 -2.96 -2.86
CA HIS A 175 5.97 -2.68 -3.55
C HIS A 175 6.28 -1.91 -4.83
N GLY A 176 5.76 -2.36 -5.98
CA GLY A 176 5.92 -1.63 -7.23
C GLY A 176 5.13 -0.32 -7.24
N VAL A 177 5.62 0.65 -7.97
CA VAL A 177 4.93 1.93 -8.18
C VAL A 177 3.81 1.73 -9.19
N PHE A 178 2.60 2.20 -8.87
CA PHE A 178 1.47 2.12 -9.80
C PHE A 178 1.67 3.06 -10.99
N GLU A 179 1.62 2.50 -12.18
CA GLU A 179 1.72 3.26 -13.42
C GLU A 179 0.33 3.65 -13.94
N PRO A 180 0.15 4.89 -14.43
CA PRO A 180 -1.08 5.31 -15.07
C PRO A 180 -1.18 4.68 -16.46
N ASN A 181 -1.80 3.52 -16.58
CA ASN A 181 -1.98 2.84 -17.86
C ASN A 181 -3.06 3.52 -18.70
N GLY A 182 -2.68 3.93 -19.92
CA GLY A 182 -3.64 4.42 -20.94
C GLY A 182 -4.19 5.83 -20.69
N ILE A 183 -3.63 6.59 -19.74
CA ILE A 183 -4.08 7.95 -19.43
C ILE A 183 -3.12 8.97 -20.04
N THR A 184 -3.66 9.84 -20.91
CA THR A 184 -2.90 10.98 -21.43
C THR A 184 -2.88 12.11 -20.41
N ILE A 185 -1.71 12.43 -19.90
CA ILE A 185 -1.52 13.55 -18.99
C ILE A 185 -1.17 14.80 -19.79
N ASN A 186 -1.96 15.84 -19.66
CA ASN A 186 -1.70 17.11 -20.34
C ASN A 186 -0.63 17.91 -19.59
N ASN A 187 0.56 17.97 -20.15
CA ASN A 187 1.65 18.80 -19.64
C ASN A 187 1.46 20.27 -20.07
N LYS A 188 0.48 20.96 -19.48
CA LYS A 188 0.38 22.42 -19.67
C LYS A 188 1.40 23.11 -18.77
N SER A 189 2.30 23.87 -19.39
CA SER A 189 3.17 24.80 -18.66
C SER A 189 2.30 25.83 -17.94
N ARG A 190 2.36 25.83 -16.60
CA ARG A 190 1.70 26.84 -15.78
C ARG A 190 2.48 28.14 -15.84
N LYS A 191 1.73 29.26 -15.87
CA LYS A 191 2.32 30.62 -15.98
C LYS A 191 2.02 31.47 -14.74
N ASP A 192 1.46 30.86 -13.66
CA ASP A 192 1.04 31.60 -12.47
C ASP A 192 2.19 31.98 -11.51
N GLY A 193 3.37 31.39 -11.72
CA GLY A 193 4.57 31.65 -10.91
C GLY A 193 4.46 31.14 -9.46
N LYS A 194 3.41 30.40 -9.11
CA LYS A 194 3.18 29.85 -7.78
C LYS A 194 3.73 28.43 -7.65
N MET A 195 4.15 28.07 -6.44
CA MET A 195 4.47 26.71 -6.07
C MET A 195 3.18 25.95 -5.69
N HIS A 196 2.90 24.87 -6.39
CA HIS A 196 1.71 24.05 -6.17
C HIS A 196 1.98 22.91 -5.20
N ILE A 197 1.32 22.97 -4.06
CA ILE A 197 1.39 22.00 -2.97
C ILE A 197 0.17 21.08 -3.05
N LEU A 198 0.38 19.78 -2.99
CA LEU A 198 -0.70 18.80 -3.06
C LEU A 198 -0.65 17.84 -1.88
N GLN A 199 -1.80 17.61 -1.24
CA GLN A 199 -2.07 16.44 -0.42
C GLN A 199 -3.23 15.68 -1.05
N PHE A 200 -3.06 14.37 -1.35
CA PHE A 200 -4.09 13.59 -2.01
C PHE A 200 -4.35 12.22 -1.36
N GLY A 201 -5.45 11.59 -1.77
CA GLY A 201 -5.97 10.35 -1.21
C GLY A 201 -7.03 10.59 -0.13
N GLY A 202 -7.58 9.55 0.48
CA GLY A 202 -8.59 9.72 1.54
C GLY A 202 -8.05 10.54 2.70
N GLN A 203 -8.73 11.63 3.05
CA GLN A 203 -8.30 12.58 4.07
C GLN A 203 -8.81 12.15 5.44
N SER A 204 -7.94 12.13 6.45
CA SER A 204 -8.27 11.68 7.80
C SER A 204 -7.25 12.19 8.82
N TYR A 205 -7.57 12.10 10.10
CA TYR A 205 -6.69 12.55 11.17
C TYR A 205 -5.29 11.87 11.14
N TYR A 206 -5.23 10.55 10.90
CA TYR A 206 -3.94 9.86 10.85
C TYR A 206 -3.07 10.30 9.65
N LYS A 207 -3.68 10.86 8.60
CA LYS A 207 -2.97 11.42 7.44
C LYS A 207 -2.51 12.86 7.65
N GLY A 208 -2.80 13.45 8.82
CA GLY A 208 -2.29 14.76 9.21
C GLY A 208 -2.78 15.93 8.35
N THR A 209 -3.97 15.81 7.74
CA THR A 209 -4.53 16.89 6.91
C THR A 209 -4.62 18.21 7.69
N ASP A 210 -4.93 18.13 8.98
CA ASP A 210 -4.94 19.27 9.89
C ASP A 210 -3.56 19.89 10.09
N LEU A 211 -2.48 19.10 10.06
CA LEU A 211 -1.11 19.62 10.16
C LEU A 211 -0.76 20.49 8.95
N LEU A 212 -1.10 20.01 7.73
CA LEU A 212 -0.88 20.80 6.52
C LEU A 212 -1.73 22.09 6.52
N VAL A 213 -3.02 21.97 6.85
CA VAL A 213 -3.91 23.14 6.93
C VAL A 213 -3.35 24.19 7.89
N ASN A 214 -2.96 23.78 9.11
CA ASN A 214 -2.37 24.69 10.08
C ASN A 214 -1.07 25.33 9.57
N ALA A 215 -0.15 24.53 9.01
CA ALA A 215 1.14 25.03 8.53
C ALA A 215 0.96 26.08 7.41
N VAL A 216 0.04 25.83 6.46
CA VAL A 216 -0.22 26.75 5.34
C VAL A 216 -0.95 28.00 5.81
N CYS A 217 -1.96 27.88 6.67
CA CYS A 217 -2.71 29.04 7.19
C CYS A 217 -1.84 29.96 8.07
N ASP A 218 -0.82 29.40 8.73
CA ASP A 218 0.10 30.17 9.59
C ASP A 218 1.26 30.85 8.82
N LEU A 219 1.33 30.72 7.49
CA LEU A 219 2.26 31.47 6.63
C LEU A 219 1.87 32.95 6.61
N ASN A 220 2.84 33.84 6.38
CA ASN A 220 2.56 35.27 6.18
C ASN A 220 2.01 35.52 4.76
N GLU A 221 1.45 36.69 4.52
CA GLU A 221 0.78 37.04 3.25
C GLU A 221 1.72 36.98 2.04
N ALA A 222 2.98 37.37 2.20
CA ALA A 222 3.98 37.29 1.13
C ALA A 222 4.28 35.82 0.75
N GLN A 223 4.29 34.91 1.73
CA GLN A 223 4.48 33.48 1.50
C GLN A 223 3.23 32.85 0.89
N LYS A 224 2.04 33.17 1.41
CA LYS A 224 0.74 32.69 0.88
C LYS A 224 0.56 33.06 -0.59
N SER A 225 0.95 34.28 -0.98
CA SER A 225 0.83 34.75 -2.38
C SER A 225 1.66 33.94 -3.38
N ARG A 226 2.71 33.24 -2.92
CA ARG A 226 3.65 32.45 -3.74
C ARG A 226 3.28 30.99 -3.85
N ILE A 227 2.21 30.53 -3.18
CA ILE A 227 1.78 29.13 -3.18
C ILE A 227 0.34 28.96 -3.66
N GLU A 228 0.01 27.75 -4.09
CA GLU A 228 -1.34 27.26 -4.26
C GLU A 228 -1.43 25.86 -3.64
N THR A 229 -2.32 25.68 -2.67
CA THR A 229 -2.45 24.41 -1.94
C THR A 229 -3.73 23.70 -2.32
N HIS A 230 -3.62 22.45 -2.75
CA HIS A 230 -4.73 21.57 -3.06
C HIS A 230 -4.80 20.43 -2.07
N ILE A 231 -5.99 20.18 -1.50
CA ILE A 231 -6.29 19.00 -0.68
C ILE A 231 -7.39 18.21 -1.37
N VAL A 232 -7.05 16.99 -1.79
CA VAL A 232 -7.83 16.21 -2.75
C VAL A 232 -8.11 14.81 -2.22
N GLY A 233 -9.37 14.40 -2.26
CA GLY A 233 -9.80 13.06 -1.87
C GLY A 233 -10.92 13.04 -0.85
N GLY A 234 -11.58 11.88 -0.71
CA GLY A 234 -12.70 11.72 0.21
C GLY A 234 -12.35 12.10 1.65
N ILE A 235 -13.20 12.90 2.27
CA ILE A 235 -13.07 13.39 3.65
C ILE A 235 -14.42 13.33 4.35
N ARG A 236 -14.43 13.01 5.64
CA ARG A 236 -15.66 13.09 6.43
C ARG A 236 -16.09 14.55 6.62
N ARG A 237 -17.38 14.83 6.44
CA ARG A 237 -17.94 16.19 6.49
C ARG A 237 -17.56 16.93 7.77
N GLU A 238 -17.73 16.29 8.91
CA GLU A 238 -17.41 16.91 10.23
C GLU A 238 -15.93 17.31 10.35
N PHE A 239 -15.02 16.51 9.77
CA PHE A 239 -13.60 16.81 9.78
C PHE A 239 -13.29 17.96 8.82
N LEU A 240 -13.88 17.97 7.62
CA LEU A 240 -13.75 19.05 6.65
C LEU A 240 -14.21 20.40 7.23
N GLU A 241 -15.39 20.45 7.86
CA GLU A 241 -15.92 21.67 8.46
C GLU A 241 -14.97 22.25 9.53
N LYS A 242 -14.40 21.38 10.39
CA LYS A 242 -13.38 21.81 11.37
C LYS A 242 -12.15 22.43 10.71
N LEU A 243 -11.68 21.85 9.60
CA LEU A 243 -10.51 22.36 8.89
C LEU A 243 -10.78 23.68 8.16
N LYS A 244 -11.98 23.84 7.59
CA LYS A 244 -12.39 25.09 6.93
C LYS A 244 -12.51 26.28 7.89
N VAL A 245 -12.82 26.03 9.17
CA VAL A 245 -12.80 27.10 10.20
C VAL A 245 -11.40 27.72 10.34
N LYS A 246 -10.33 26.94 10.12
CA LYS A 246 -8.95 27.45 10.15
C LYS A 246 -8.57 28.13 8.84
N ASP A 247 -9.07 27.67 7.70
CA ASP A 247 -8.83 28.22 6.35
C ASP A 247 -9.79 29.38 6.05
N LYS A 248 -9.78 30.41 6.90
CA LYS A 248 -10.67 31.57 6.79
C LYS A 248 -10.46 32.38 5.50
N ASP A 249 -9.22 32.43 5.04
CA ASP A 249 -8.82 33.19 3.86
C ASP A 249 -9.03 32.40 2.56
N SER A 250 -9.58 31.18 2.65
CA SER A 250 -9.84 30.28 1.51
C SER A 250 -8.63 30.06 0.60
N ILE A 251 -7.45 29.95 1.21
CA ILE A 251 -6.17 29.74 0.52
C ILE A 251 -5.98 28.31 0.04
N ILE A 252 -6.81 27.37 0.52
CA ILE A 252 -6.75 25.96 0.18
C ILE A 252 -7.87 25.62 -0.81
N LYS A 253 -7.51 25.02 -1.92
CA LYS A 253 -8.45 24.47 -2.89
C LYS A 253 -8.84 23.06 -2.50
N TRP A 254 -10.08 22.87 -2.09
CA TRP A 254 -10.63 21.62 -1.63
C TRP A 254 -11.33 20.86 -2.74
N LYS A 255 -10.97 19.56 -2.93
CA LYS A 255 -11.74 18.57 -3.69
C LYS A 255 -12.10 17.41 -2.75
N PRO A 256 -13.16 17.55 -1.92
CA PRO A 256 -13.46 16.66 -0.80
C PRO A 256 -14.19 15.37 -1.22
N TYR A 257 -13.86 14.82 -2.39
CA TYR A 257 -14.43 13.61 -2.97
C TYR A 257 -13.34 12.76 -3.62
N PHE A 258 -13.64 11.50 -3.89
CA PHE A 258 -12.72 10.63 -4.63
C PHE A 258 -12.74 11.00 -6.11
N LEU A 259 -11.59 11.37 -6.61
CA LEU A 259 -11.33 11.62 -8.02
C LEU A 259 -11.24 10.31 -8.78
N ASP A 260 -11.60 10.32 -10.04
CA ASP A 260 -11.20 9.24 -10.96
C ASP A 260 -9.66 9.28 -11.20
N ASP A 261 -9.15 8.20 -11.80
CA ASP A 261 -7.70 8.08 -12.01
C ASP A 261 -7.16 9.20 -12.94
N CYS A 262 -7.95 9.67 -13.92
CA CYS A 262 -7.53 10.72 -14.84
C CYS A 262 -7.40 12.07 -14.14
N GLU A 263 -8.42 12.46 -13.40
CA GLU A 263 -8.43 13.68 -12.59
C GLU A 263 -7.31 13.67 -11.53
N LEU A 264 -7.14 12.52 -10.84
CA LEU A 264 -6.11 12.37 -9.82
C LEU A 264 -4.70 12.55 -10.41
N TYR A 265 -4.43 11.89 -11.52
CA TYR A 265 -3.11 11.98 -12.16
C TYR A 265 -2.84 13.38 -12.71
N GLN A 266 -3.87 14.08 -13.17
CA GLN A 266 -3.74 15.47 -13.59
C GLN A 266 -3.42 16.39 -12.39
N GLU A 267 -4.06 16.20 -11.23
CA GLU A 267 -3.72 16.92 -9.99
C GLU A 267 -2.28 16.66 -9.55
N ILE A 268 -1.86 15.40 -9.55
CA ILE A 268 -0.48 15.06 -9.19
C ILE A 268 0.49 15.67 -10.21
N ASN A 269 0.19 15.58 -11.50
CA ASN A 269 1.05 16.16 -12.54
C ASN A 269 1.20 17.67 -12.40
N ASN A 270 0.13 18.36 -12.01
CA ASN A 270 0.15 19.81 -11.79
C ASN A 270 0.85 20.23 -10.49
N ALA A 271 1.06 19.35 -9.54
CA ALA A 271 1.77 19.66 -8.31
C ALA A 271 3.29 19.82 -8.55
N ASP A 272 3.93 20.69 -7.79
CA ASP A 272 5.38 20.77 -7.67
C ASP A 272 5.88 19.92 -6.51
N ILE A 273 5.11 19.94 -5.40
CA ILE A 273 5.42 19.25 -4.15
C ILE A 273 4.21 18.46 -3.68
N VAL A 274 4.43 17.23 -3.24
CA VAL A 274 3.46 16.43 -2.50
C VAL A 274 3.82 16.41 -1.03
N VAL A 275 2.86 16.73 -0.16
CA VAL A 275 3.03 16.73 1.29
C VAL A 275 2.29 15.55 1.91
N LEU A 276 3.00 14.75 2.70
CA LEU A 276 2.52 13.55 3.38
C LEU A 276 2.69 13.69 4.90
N PRO A 277 1.81 14.46 5.57
CA PRO A 277 1.99 14.81 6.98
C PRO A 277 1.41 13.74 7.91
N TYR A 278 1.64 12.47 7.59
CA TYR A 278 1.04 11.34 8.27
C TYR A 278 1.57 11.20 9.70
N ARG A 279 0.69 10.80 10.63
CA ARG A 279 1.03 10.48 12.02
C ARG A 279 1.50 9.04 12.19
N ALA A 280 1.00 8.15 11.35
CA ALA A 280 1.39 6.75 11.36
C ALA A 280 1.14 6.11 10.00
N ILE A 281 2.05 5.26 9.55
CA ILE A 281 1.90 4.47 8.33
C ILE A 281 2.89 3.30 8.33
N SER A 282 2.47 2.14 7.82
CA SER A 282 3.37 1.02 7.52
C SER A 282 3.92 1.11 6.11
N GLN A 283 3.05 1.47 5.14
CA GLN A 283 3.43 1.71 3.76
C GLN A 283 2.44 2.67 3.09
N SER A 284 2.88 3.46 2.12
CA SER A 284 2.07 4.47 1.46
C SER A 284 2.07 4.36 -0.06
N GLY A 285 0.95 3.89 -0.63
CA GLY A 285 0.73 3.95 -2.08
C GLY A 285 0.73 5.40 -2.61
N VAL A 286 0.35 6.37 -1.77
CA VAL A 286 0.41 7.81 -2.10
C VAL A 286 1.86 8.26 -2.28
N LEU A 287 2.78 7.84 -1.40
CA LEU A 287 4.22 8.11 -1.54
C LEU A 287 4.77 7.49 -2.82
N LEU A 288 4.48 6.22 -3.07
CA LEU A 288 4.95 5.53 -4.27
C LEU A 288 4.43 6.17 -5.55
N LEU A 289 3.15 6.58 -5.58
CA LEU A 289 2.58 7.29 -6.71
C LEU A 289 3.24 8.68 -6.90
N SER A 290 3.58 9.38 -5.82
CA SER A 290 4.34 10.65 -5.88
C SER A 290 5.74 10.44 -6.45
N ILE A 291 6.41 9.35 -6.08
CA ILE A 291 7.70 8.93 -6.65
C ILE A 291 7.57 8.64 -8.15
N PHE A 292 6.51 7.94 -8.57
CA PHE A 292 6.28 7.66 -9.99
C PHE A 292 6.18 8.95 -10.82
N PHE A 293 5.43 9.95 -10.32
CA PHE A 293 5.28 11.26 -10.98
C PHE A 293 6.49 12.19 -10.78
N GLU A 294 7.56 11.70 -10.16
CA GLU A 294 8.82 12.44 -9.92
C GLU A 294 8.60 13.79 -9.20
N LYS A 295 7.64 13.81 -8.26
CA LYS A 295 7.33 15.00 -7.48
C LYS A 295 8.34 15.21 -6.35
N LEU A 296 8.59 16.48 -6.01
CA LEU A 296 9.23 16.79 -4.74
C LEU A 296 8.31 16.31 -3.60
N ILE A 297 8.90 15.78 -2.54
CA ILE A 297 8.14 15.12 -1.47
C ILE A 297 8.57 15.72 -0.13
N ILE A 298 7.59 16.19 0.63
CA ILE A 298 7.73 16.51 2.04
C ILE A 298 6.91 15.51 2.84
N CYS A 299 7.52 14.82 3.80
CA CYS A 299 6.81 13.87 4.64
C CYS A 299 7.25 13.96 6.10
N SER A 300 6.40 13.48 7.01
CA SER A 300 6.78 13.33 8.41
C SER A 300 7.94 12.34 8.55
N ASP A 301 8.76 12.51 9.59
CA ASP A 301 9.98 11.72 9.84
C ASP A 301 9.71 10.30 10.36
N LEU A 302 8.60 9.71 9.90
CA LEU A 302 8.24 8.34 10.23
C LEU A 302 9.28 7.34 9.71
N PRO A 303 9.59 6.29 10.49
CA PRO A 303 10.58 5.28 10.10
C PRO A 303 10.29 4.67 8.72
N SER A 304 9.04 4.34 8.40
CA SER A 304 8.64 3.78 7.09
C SER A 304 8.84 4.75 5.93
N PHE A 305 8.62 6.06 6.13
CA PHE A 305 8.92 7.06 5.13
C PHE A 305 10.43 7.23 4.94
N LYS A 306 11.18 7.27 6.04
CA LYS A 306 12.65 7.31 5.99
C LYS A 306 13.21 6.09 5.27
N GLU A 307 12.72 4.88 5.55
CA GLU A 307 13.14 3.66 4.85
C GLU A 307 12.85 3.75 3.35
N THR A 308 11.62 4.14 2.95
CA THR A 308 11.24 4.26 1.54
C THR A 308 12.06 5.32 0.82
N MET A 309 12.26 6.48 1.44
CA MET A 309 13.03 7.58 0.82
C MET A 309 14.54 7.33 0.81
N ARG A 310 15.08 6.47 1.67
CA ARG A 310 16.48 5.99 1.64
C ARG A 310 16.70 5.00 0.50
N GLY A 311 15.75 4.14 0.25
CA GLY A 311 15.95 3.04 -0.70
C GLY A 311 17.11 2.13 -0.27
N ASN A 312 18.02 1.83 -1.20
CA ASN A 312 19.21 1.00 -0.94
C ASN A 312 20.46 1.82 -0.59
N GLU A 313 20.39 3.13 -0.60
CA GLU A 313 21.51 4.00 -0.27
C GLU A 313 21.58 4.25 1.25
N GLY A 314 22.80 4.51 1.74
CA GLY A 314 23.06 4.75 3.15
C GLY A 314 22.43 6.06 3.70
N ASP A 315 22.85 6.47 4.89
CA ASP A 315 22.19 7.46 5.75
C ASP A 315 22.15 8.93 5.27
N ASN A 316 22.77 9.28 4.13
CA ASN A 316 22.82 10.66 3.62
C ASN A 316 21.51 11.07 2.93
N LEU A 317 20.42 11.17 3.72
CA LEU A 317 19.20 11.82 3.25
C LEU A 317 19.28 13.32 3.51
N ASP A 318 18.88 14.11 2.51
CA ASP A 318 18.70 15.54 2.67
C ASP A 318 17.54 15.80 3.67
N ASP A 319 17.82 16.59 4.71
CA ASP A 319 16.83 16.96 5.74
C ASP A 319 15.65 17.75 5.18
N SER A 320 15.78 18.25 3.94
CA SER A 320 14.69 18.94 3.23
C SER A 320 13.50 18.05 2.84
N ILE A 321 13.55 16.74 3.09
CA ILE A 321 12.44 15.81 2.83
C ILE A 321 11.53 15.66 4.07
N PHE A 322 12.11 15.77 5.26
CA PHE A 322 11.43 15.37 6.49
C PHE A 322 11.16 16.53 7.43
N PHE A 323 9.96 16.57 7.96
CA PHE A 323 9.62 17.40 9.13
C PHE A 323 9.32 16.51 10.34
N LYS A 324 9.49 17.05 11.55
CA LYS A 324 9.22 16.32 12.79
C LYS A 324 7.74 15.94 12.88
N ASN A 325 7.48 14.65 13.06
CA ASN A 325 6.11 14.11 13.14
C ASN A 325 5.26 14.89 14.16
N GLU A 326 4.00 15.16 13.79
CA GLU A 326 3.01 15.91 14.57
C GLU A 326 3.39 17.37 14.89
N ASN A 327 4.44 17.93 14.28
CA ASN A 327 4.92 19.27 14.54
C ASN A 327 4.60 20.24 13.38
N VAL A 328 3.58 21.08 13.58
CA VAL A 328 3.14 22.07 12.59
C VAL A 328 4.25 23.10 12.29
N GLY A 329 4.99 23.54 13.32
CA GLY A 329 6.08 24.49 13.16
C GLY A 329 7.18 23.95 12.25
N SER A 330 7.61 22.71 12.49
CA SER A 330 8.61 22.05 11.64
C SER A 330 8.15 21.88 10.19
N LEU A 331 6.86 21.55 9.96
CA LEU A 331 6.30 21.50 8.60
C LEU A 331 6.28 22.89 7.96
N LYS A 332 5.86 23.91 8.69
CA LYS A 332 5.84 25.31 8.22
C LYS A 332 7.24 25.78 7.85
N GLU A 333 8.24 25.59 8.69
CA GLU A 333 9.64 25.94 8.42
C GLU A 333 10.14 25.28 7.15
N LEU A 334 9.86 23.99 6.97
CA LEU A 334 10.26 23.27 5.77
C LEU A 334 9.54 23.81 4.52
N LEU A 335 8.24 24.12 4.58
CA LEU A 335 7.51 24.76 3.48
C LEU A 335 8.13 26.13 3.11
N ILE A 336 8.54 26.94 4.10
CA ILE A 336 9.20 28.23 3.87
C ILE A 336 10.52 28.02 3.10
N ARG A 337 11.34 27.04 3.47
CA ARG A 337 12.58 26.73 2.73
C ARG A 337 12.33 26.44 1.25
N TYR A 338 11.26 25.70 0.92
CA TYR A 338 10.87 25.46 -0.48
C TYR A 338 10.36 26.72 -1.18
N ILE A 339 9.54 27.54 -0.49
CA ILE A 339 9.05 28.82 -1.02
C ILE A 339 10.21 29.76 -1.33
N ASP A 340 11.22 29.78 -0.48
CA ASP A 340 12.39 30.67 -0.62
C ASP A 340 13.52 30.05 -1.48
N LYS A 341 13.27 28.84 -2.02
CA LYS A 341 14.23 28.07 -2.84
C LYS A 341 15.53 27.74 -2.10
N ASP A 342 15.47 27.63 -0.78
CA ASP A 342 16.57 27.22 0.10
C ASP A 342 16.64 25.69 0.25
N VAL A 343 16.49 24.99 -0.88
CA VAL A 343 16.61 23.52 -0.99
C VAL A 343 17.28 23.15 -2.30
N ASN A 344 18.04 22.07 -2.30
CA ASN A 344 18.65 21.56 -3.53
C ASN A 344 17.66 20.71 -4.33
N GLU A 345 16.73 21.37 -5.06
CA GLU A 345 15.70 20.67 -5.83
C GLU A 345 16.28 19.65 -6.83
N ASN A 346 17.44 19.94 -7.45
CA ASN A 346 18.04 19.02 -8.40
C ASN A 346 18.48 17.70 -7.74
N ALA A 347 19.10 17.78 -6.56
CA ALA A 347 19.46 16.60 -5.79
C ALA A 347 18.21 15.80 -5.39
N LEU A 348 17.16 16.49 -4.90
CA LEU A 348 15.89 15.85 -4.51
C LEU A 348 15.19 15.18 -5.71
N ARG A 349 15.13 15.81 -6.87
CA ARG A 349 14.56 15.22 -8.10
C ARG A 349 15.37 14.00 -8.57
N ASN A 350 16.69 14.08 -8.54
CA ASN A 350 17.55 12.94 -8.88
C ASN A 350 17.31 11.76 -7.93
N ARG A 351 17.12 12.04 -6.63
CA ARG A 351 16.75 11.04 -5.64
C ARG A 351 15.44 10.36 -5.98
N VAL A 352 14.40 11.12 -6.25
CA VAL A 352 13.08 10.58 -6.61
C VAL A 352 13.14 9.72 -7.89
N ARG A 353 13.91 10.15 -8.90
CA ARG A 353 14.14 9.35 -10.13
C ARG A 353 14.85 8.03 -9.85
N HIS A 354 15.82 8.03 -8.94
CA HIS A 354 16.48 6.80 -8.49
C HIS A 354 15.48 5.85 -7.81
N LEU A 355 14.67 6.37 -6.87
CA LEU A 355 13.65 5.59 -6.17
C LEU A 355 12.58 5.02 -7.11
N LYS A 356 12.20 5.77 -8.15
CA LYS A 356 11.27 5.28 -9.18
C LYS A 356 11.78 4.01 -9.87
N LYS A 357 13.08 3.92 -10.16
CA LYS A 357 13.69 2.72 -10.73
C LYS A 357 13.73 1.57 -9.73
N LEU A 358 14.06 1.89 -8.47
CA LEU A 358 14.16 0.91 -7.39
C LEU A 358 12.82 0.25 -7.08
N TYR A 359 11.74 1.04 -6.99
CA TYR A 359 10.38 0.56 -6.69
C TYR A 359 9.58 0.21 -7.96
N SER A 360 10.23 -0.42 -8.94
CA SER A 360 9.54 -0.92 -10.13
C SER A 360 8.81 -2.23 -9.87
N TRP A 361 7.75 -2.50 -10.62
CA TRP A 361 7.06 -3.80 -10.57
C TRP A 361 7.98 -4.95 -10.99
N LYS A 362 8.94 -4.69 -11.87
CA LYS A 362 9.98 -5.66 -12.23
C LYS A 362 10.80 -6.08 -11.01
N SER A 363 11.26 -5.14 -10.20
CA SER A 363 11.98 -5.43 -8.96
C SER A 363 11.12 -6.20 -7.96
N ALA A 364 9.82 -5.83 -7.85
CA ALA A 364 8.85 -6.53 -7.00
C ALA A 364 8.64 -7.99 -7.47
N ALA A 365 8.48 -8.21 -8.77
CA ALA A 365 8.31 -9.54 -9.35
C ALA A 365 9.56 -10.42 -9.13
N GLN A 366 10.75 -9.91 -9.42
CA GLN A 366 12.01 -10.63 -9.23
C GLN A 366 12.24 -11.02 -7.77
N SER A 367 12.01 -10.09 -6.82
CA SER A 367 12.16 -10.41 -5.40
C SER A 367 11.12 -11.44 -4.94
N THR A 368 9.89 -11.38 -5.44
CA THR A 368 8.83 -12.37 -5.15
C THR A 368 9.17 -13.74 -5.72
N LEU A 369 9.65 -13.81 -6.96
CA LEU A 369 10.10 -15.07 -7.58
C LEU A 369 11.27 -15.71 -6.82
N ASN A 370 12.20 -14.90 -6.30
CA ASN A 370 13.28 -15.39 -5.45
C ASN A 370 12.76 -16.03 -4.15
N VAL A 371 11.67 -15.49 -3.57
CA VAL A 371 11.01 -16.11 -2.41
C VAL A 371 10.39 -17.45 -2.81
N TYR A 372 9.67 -17.50 -3.94
CA TYR A 372 9.08 -18.75 -4.42
C TYR A 372 10.15 -19.84 -4.65
N GLN A 373 11.26 -19.48 -5.29
CA GLN A 373 12.36 -20.41 -5.50
C GLN A 373 12.91 -20.96 -4.16
N LYS A 374 13.18 -20.06 -3.20
CA LYS A 374 13.68 -20.46 -1.88
C LYS A 374 12.76 -21.42 -1.14
N VAL A 375 11.44 -21.19 -1.14
CA VAL A 375 10.51 -22.08 -0.42
C VAL A 375 10.33 -23.42 -1.13
N VAL A 376 10.56 -23.50 -2.43
CA VAL A 376 10.52 -24.75 -3.18
C VAL A 376 11.82 -25.53 -2.98
N ASP A 377 12.99 -24.88 -3.04
CA ASP A 377 14.30 -25.53 -2.91
C ASP A 377 14.58 -26.04 -1.49
N ASN A 378 14.06 -25.35 -0.47
CA ASN A 378 14.21 -25.74 0.94
C ASN A 378 13.32 -26.94 1.34
N TYR A 379 12.68 -27.63 0.40
CA TYR A 379 11.98 -28.87 0.69
C TYR A 379 12.98 -29.98 1.02
N PRO A 380 12.99 -30.52 2.24
CA PRO A 380 13.78 -31.72 2.52
C PRO A 380 13.26 -32.87 1.64
N LEU A 381 14.06 -33.34 0.72
CA LEU A 381 13.81 -34.56 -0.10
C LEU A 381 13.66 -35.84 0.75
N ALA A 382 13.62 -35.70 2.09
CA ALA A 382 13.77 -36.80 3.05
C ALA A 382 12.45 -37.48 3.49
N GLU A 383 11.30 -37.10 2.97
CA GLU A 383 10.02 -37.76 3.34
C GLU A 383 9.32 -38.45 2.14
N LEU A 384 10.08 -38.98 1.19
CA LEU A 384 9.56 -39.78 0.08
C LEU A 384 10.17 -41.19 0.12
N ILE A 385 10.18 -41.85 1.30
CA ILE A 385 10.39 -43.31 1.39
C ILE A 385 9.27 -43.91 2.24
#